data_f1ce92799f8b2eb0d0b293a724c21f77
#
_entry.id   f1ce92799f8b2eb0d0b293a724c21f77
#
_cell.length_a   1.000
_cell.length_b   1.000
_cell.length_c   1.000
_cell.angle_alpha   90.00
_cell.angle_beta   90.00
_cell.angle_gamma   90.00
#
_symmetry.space_group_name_H-M   'P 1'
#
loop_
_entity.id
_entity.type
_entity.pdbx_description
1 polymer ?
#
loop_
_entity_poly.entity_id
_entity_poly.type
_entity_poly.pdbx_seq_one_letter_code
_entity_poly.pdbx_strand_id
1 'polypeptide(L)'
;MNIPYRTQRVLKRIAMGILPVLVLALVASVCWYIWAQRYVVYTADGQAILDMTLPPMVPGKAPEKPDPVDVTIRYDTGANELEAAELKQMTGYYVEPGDLQNLDAVKAQIQALPLGTPVMIDVKSIHGAFYYSSSVSDARSTQVDVAKMDELLSWLNKQNIYAIAKFPALRDYTYGLNHVPDGVHHSSGGYLYQDDDGCYWLHPASQGTLSFLTQIIIELRNMGFDEVVLEDYCFPQNTDKIKVDGDRKELLTKAAAELLKACATSRFALSFVKTEDFTPPEGRSRLYITGKDAAEAAQVAADSGVADPAINLVFLTELHDTRFNVYSVMRPLSGAH
;
A
#
# COMPACT_ATOMS: atom_id res chain seq x y z
N MET A 1 58.01 -39.91 -7.75
CA MET A 1 59.24 -39.20 -7.32
C MET A 1 59.55 -39.62 -5.90
N ASN A 2 60.55 -40.47 -5.67
CA ASN A 2 60.91 -40.91 -4.32
C ASN A 2 61.82 -39.84 -3.70
N ILE A 3 61.28 -39.12 -2.71
CA ILE A 3 62.03 -38.11 -1.96
C ILE A 3 63.06 -38.82 -1.07
N PRO A 4 64.38 -38.47 -1.10
CA PRO A 4 65.42 -39.11 -0.30
C PRO A 4 65.08 -39.01 1.21
N TYR A 5 65.38 -40.06 1.93
CA TYR A 5 65.05 -40.22 3.38
C TYR A 5 65.58 -39.08 4.27
N ARG A 6 66.70 -38.49 3.91
CA ARG A 6 67.23 -37.30 4.61
C ARG A 6 66.31 -36.07 4.44
N THR A 7 65.78 -35.86 3.25
CA THR A 7 64.91 -34.75 2.92
C THR A 7 63.54 -34.91 3.66
N GLN A 8 63.05 -36.14 3.74
CA GLN A 8 61.83 -36.45 4.50
C GLN A 8 61.95 -36.13 6.01
N ARG A 9 63.10 -36.40 6.63
CA ARG A 9 63.34 -36.04 8.04
C ARG A 9 63.41 -34.56 8.27
N VAL A 10 64.05 -33.82 7.37
CA VAL A 10 64.12 -32.36 7.41
C VAL A 10 62.76 -31.74 7.23
N LEU A 11 61.96 -32.17 6.23
CA LEU A 11 60.60 -31.79 6.00
C LEU A 11 59.67 -32.02 7.22
N LYS A 12 59.77 -33.21 7.84
CA LYS A 12 59.00 -33.53 9.06
C LYS A 12 59.38 -32.61 10.22
N ARG A 13 60.64 -32.27 10.43
CA ARG A 13 61.07 -31.36 11.47
C ARG A 13 60.57 -29.93 11.21
N ILE A 14 60.65 -29.45 9.97
CA ILE A 14 60.11 -28.17 9.54
C ILE A 14 58.58 -28.15 9.71
N ALA A 15 57.86 -29.18 9.30
CA ALA A 15 56.43 -29.29 9.46
C ALA A 15 56.02 -29.31 10.92
N MET A 16 56.77 -30.06 11.79
CA MET A 16 56.51 -30.07 13.23
C MET A 16 56.77 -28.73 13.92
N GLY A 17 57.66 -27.89 13.38
CA GLY A 17 57.95 -26.54 13.90
C GLY A 17 56.93 -25.51 13.37
N ILE A 18 56.51 -25.63 12.09
CA ILE A 18 55.59 -24.65 11.47
C ILE A 18 54.13 -24.93 11.88
N LEU A 19 53.73 -26.16 12.03
CA LEU A 19 52.35 -26.53 12.37
C LEU A 19 51.82 -25.88 13.67
N PRO A 20 52.58 -25.95 14.81
CA PRO A 20 52.11 -25.32 16.05
C PRO A 20 52.06 -23.76 15.93
N VAL A 21 52.94 -23.15 15.14
CA VAL A 21 52.93 -21.72 14.90
C VAL A 21 51.67 -21.30 14.12
N LEU A 22 51.30 -22.07 13.07
CA LEU A 22 50.10 -21.85 12.29
C LEU A 22 48.84 -22.04 13.17
N VAL A 23 48.80 -23.06 14.02
CA VAL A 23 47.70 -23.30 14.96
C VAL A 23 47.57 -22.15 15.94
N LEU A 24 48.69 -21.67 16.53
CA LEU A 24 48.66 -20.51 17.42
C LEU A 24 48.19 -19.25 16.69
N ALA A 25 48.65 -19.00 15.48
CA ALA A 25 48.19 -17.86 14.67
C ALA A 25 46.67 -17.93 14.37
N LEU A 26 46.15 -19.14 14.05
CA LEU A 26 44.74 -19.35 13.82
C LEU A 26 43.93 -19.10 15.09
N VAL A 27 44.37 -19.63 16.24
CA VAL A 27 43.69 -19.41 17.55
C VAL A 27 43.69 -17.93 17.90
N ALA A 28 44.84 -17.25 17.74
CA ALA A 28 44.93 -15.81 17.98
C ALA A 28 44.01 -15.01 17.07
N SER A 29 43.89 -15.37 15.77
CA SER A 29 43.00 -14.73 14.83
C SER A 29 41.52 -14.91 15.22
N VAL A 30 41.15 -16.12 15.64
CA VAL A 30 39.77 -16.41 16.12
C VAL A 30 39.46 -15.64 17.40
N CYS A 31 40.38 -15.63 18.36
CA CYS A 31 40.23 -14.86 19.59
C CYS A 31 40.10 -13.36 19.30
N TRP A 32 40.95 -12.85 18.41
CA TRP A 32 40.86 -11.46 17.98
C TRP A 32 39.56 -11.12 17.30
N TYR A 33 39.09 -12.01 16.41
CA TYR A 33 37.79 -11.85 15.73
C TYR A 33 36.61 -11.79 16.72
N ILE A 34 36.57 -12.73 17.68
CA ILE A 34 35.54 -12.77 18.72
C ILE A 34 35.60 -11.52 19.60
N TRP A 35 36.80 -11.06 19.89
CA TRP A 35 37.03 -9.84 20.68
C TRP A 35 36.58 -8.59 19.89
N ALA A 36 36.91 -8.48 18.61
CA ALA A 36 36.55 -7.37 17.72
C ALA A 36 35.04 -7.25 17.49
N GLN A 37 34.31 -8.38 17.47
CA GLN A 37 32.85 -8.35 17.35
C GLN A 37 32.13 -7.56 18.46
N ARG A 38 32.77 -7.36 19.59
CA ARG A 38 32.22 -6.57 20.71
C ARG A 38 32.18 -5.06 20.43
N TYR A 39 32.84 -4.64 19.38
CA TYR A 39 32.95 -3.22 18.99
C TYR A 39 32.31 -2.96 17.60
N VAL A 40 31.62 -3.94 17.04
CA VAL A 40 30.91 -3.76 15.77
C VAL A 40 29.59 -3.06 16.03
N VAL A 41 29.41 -1.91 15.42
CA VAL A 41 28.16 -1.14 15.43
C VAL A 41 27.56 -1.19 14.02
N TYR A 42 26.28 -1.52 13.93
CA TYR A 42 25.55 -1.47 12.68
C TYR A 42 24.91 -0.09 12.52
N THR A 43 25.23 0.59 11.44
CA THR A 43 24.58 1.86 11.08
C THR A 43 23.19 1.62 10.53
N ALA A 44 22.34 2.66 10.49
CA ALA A 44 21.00 2.60 9.95
C ALA A 44 20.97 2.14 8.45
N ASP A 45 22.08 2.34 7.73
CA ASP A 45 22.27 1.92 6.34
C ASP A 45 22.74 0.46 6.20
N GLY A 46 22.75 -0.30 7.29
CA GLY A 46 23.15 -1.72 7.29
C GLY A 46 24.67 -1.95 7.17
N GLN A 47 25.51 -0.91 7.25
CA GLN A 47 26.97 -1.06 7.24
C GLN A 47 27.47 -1.39 8.65
N ALA A 48 28.41 -2.34 8.74
CA ALA A 48 29.08 -2.69 9.96
C ALA A 48 30.36 -1.84 10.12
N ILE A 49 30.43 -1.03 11.15
CA ILE A 49 31.60 -0.19 11.47
C ILE A 49 32.20 -0.69 12.77
N LEU A 50 33.55 -0.79 12.81
CA LEU A 50 34.29 -1.12 14.02
C LEU A 50 34.58 0.18 14.80
N ASP A 51 33.83 0.42 15.88
CA ASP A 51 33.99 1.59 16.72
C ASP A 51 34.56 1.23 18.12
N MET A 52 35.83 1.43 18.30
CA MET A 52 36.53 1.16 19.56
C MET A 52 36.38 2.27 20.61
N THR A 53 35.69 3.34 20.30
CA THR A 53 35.47 4.46 21.26
C THR A 53 34.31 4.18 22.20
N LEU A 54 33.42 3.23 21.81
CA LEU A 54 32.30 2.81 22.63
C LEU A 54 32.72 1.73 23.64
N PRO A 55 32.09 1.66 24.82
CA PRO A 55 32.33 0.57 25.75
C PRO A 55 31.94 -0.78 25.12
N PRO A 56 32.76 -1.86 25.34
CA PRO A 56 32.50 -3.16 24.71
C PRO A 56 31.16 -3.73 25.13
N MET A 57 30.38 -4.25 24.16
CA MET A 57 29.19 -5.01 24.44
C MET A 57 29.54 -6.27 25.24
N VAL A 58 29.02 -6.41 26.44
CA VAL A 58 29.18 -7.58 27.28
C VAL A 58 28.11 -8.61 26.89
N PRO A 59 28.45 -9.79 26.35
CA PRO A 59 27.47 -10.81 26.00
C PRO A 59 26.66 -11.21 27.24
N GLY A 60 25.35 -11.13 27.18
CA GLY A 60 24.43 -11.54 28.25
C GLY A 60 24.03 -10.45 29.24
N LYS A 61 24.61 -9.25 29.20
CA LYS A 61 24.00 -8.07 29.83
C LYS A 61 23.13 -7.39 28.79
N ALA A 62 21.82 -7.55 28.89
CA ALA A 62 20.92 -6.67 28.17
C ALA A 62 21.37 -5.24 28.45
N PRO A 63 21.40 -4.32 27.46
CA PRO A 63 21.65 -2.93 27.74
C PRO A 63 20.73 -2.55 28.90
N GLU A 64 21.32 -2.03 29.99
CA GLU A 64 20.53 -1.44 31.05
C GLU A 64 19.59 -0.49 30.36
N LYS A 65 18.26 -0.80 30.39
CA LYS A 65 17.27 0.17 29.93
C LYS A 65 17.68 1.46 30.62
N PRO A 66 17.92 2.55 29.86
CA PRO A 66 18.05 3.85 30.52
C PRO A 66 16.88 3.92 31.50
N ASP A 67 17.15 4.30 32.73
CA ASP A 67 16.10 4.55 33.72
C ASP A 67 14.97 5.21 32.94
N PRO A 68 13.73 4.70 33.04
CA PRO A 68 12.63 5.32 32.33
C PRO A 68 12.73 6.79 32.72
N VAL A 69 13.33 7.61 31.84
CA VAL A 69 13.03 9.03 31.86
C VAL A 69 11.53 8.97 31.91
N ASP A 70 10.99 9.49 33.01
CA ASP A 70 9.55 9.62 33.19
C ASP A 70 9.06 10.53 32.08
N VAL A 71 9.10 9.99 30.85
CA VAL A 71 8.34 10.47 29.73
C VAL A 71 6.93 10.08 30.17
N THR A 72 6.39 10.94 31.02
CA THR A 72 4.96 11.09 31.12
C THR A 72 4.57 11.48 29.70
N ILE A 73 4.36 10.46 28.87
CA ILE A 73 3.47 10.60 27.72
C ILE A 73 2.17 10.98 28.44
N ARG A 74 1.99 12.27 28.67
CA ARG A 74 0.67 12.81 28.84
C ARG A 74 -0.01 12.47 27.52
N TYR A 75 -0.64 11.31 27.50
CA TYR A 75 -1.86 11.23 26.75
C TYR A 75 -2.66 12.38 27.32
N ASP A 76 -2.73 13.45 26.54
CA ASP A 76 -3.69 14.49 26.82
C ASP A 76 -5.06 13.82 26.62
N THR A 77 -5.51 13.11 27.66
CA THR A 77 -6.88 12.62 27.80
C THR A 77 -7.77 13.78 28.22
N GLY A 78 -7.23 14.99 28.23
CA GLY A 78 -7.96 16.20 28.30
C GLY A 78 -8.71 16.38 26.99
N ALA A 79 -10.00 16.01 26.99
CA ALA A 79 -11.12 16.62 26.24
C ALA A 79 -10.87 17.10 24.78
N ASN A 80 -9.71 16.84 24.20
CA ASN A 80 -9.38 16.81 22.80
C ASN A 80 -9.20 15.35 22.38
N GLU A 81 -10.21 14.51 22.58
CA GLU A 81 -10.56 13.65 21.46
C GLU A 81 -10.70 14.64 20.31
N LEU A 82 -9.70 14.67 19.45
CA LEU A 82 -9.81 15.32 18.15
C LEU A 82 -11.08 14.69 17.61
N GLU A 83 -12.19 15.45 17.65
CA GLU A 83 -13.48 15.01 17.17
C GLU A 83 -13.18 14.35 15.85
N ALA A 84 -13.56 13.08 15.72
CA ALA A 84 -13.20 12.28 14.55
C ALA A 84 -13.54 13.14 13.37
N ALA A 85 -12.51 13.62 12.62
CA ALA A 85 -12.70 14.74 11.70
C ALA A 85 -13.76 14.29 10.70
N GLU A 86 -14.99 14.71 10.87
CA GLU A 86 -16.15 14.27 10.10
C GLU A 86 -15.85 14.47 8.61
N LEU A 87 -16.31 13.52 7.80
CA LEU A 87 -16.26 13.71 6.35
C LEU A 87 -17.06 14.96 6.00
N LYS A 88 -16.53 15.79 5.12
CA LYS A 88 -17.20 17.03 4.67
C LYS A 88 -17.56 16.89 3.20
N GLN A 89 -18.60 17.60 2.79
CA GLN A 89 -18.86 17.77 1.36
C GLN A 89 -17.61 18.33 0.68
N MET A 90 -17.25 17.80 -0.47
CA MET A 90 -16.04 18.18 -1.17
C MET A 90 -16.31 18.52 -2.63
N THR A 91 -15.54 19.46 -3.14
CA THR A 91 -15.38 19.72 -4.58
C THR A 91 -13.90 19.57 -4.91
N GLY A 92 -13.58 18.62 -5.76
CA GLY A 92 -12.19 18.25 -6.05
C GLY A 92 -11.98 17.85 -7.50
N TYR A 93 -10.79 17.33 -7.75
CA TYR A 93 -10.38 16.92 -9.10
C TYR A 93 -9.78 15.53 -9.09
N TYR A 94 -9.96 14.79 -10.19
CA TYR A 94 -9.28 13.53 -10.42
C TYR A 94 -8.34 13.64 -11.62
N VAL A 95 -7.21 12.99 -11.49
CA VAL A 95 -6.22 12.86 -12.57
C VAL A 95 -6.68 11.75 -13.50
N GLU A 96 -6.83 12.06 -14.78
CA GLU A 96 -7.18 11.06 -15.78
C GLU A 96 -6.01 10.12 -16.03
N PRO A 97 -6.25 8.81 -16.30
CA PRO A 97 -5.17 7.84 -16.52
C PRO A 97 -4.18 8.25 -17.63
N GLY A 98 -4.66 8.96 -18.66
CA GLY A 98 -3.83 9.49 -19.74
C GLY A 98 -2.82 10.56 -19.29
N ASP A 99 -3.20 11.38 -18.30
CA ASP A 99 -2.36 12.47 -17.78
C ASP A 99 -1.19 11.95 -16.95
N LEU A 100 -1.29 10.72 -16.41
CA LEU A 100 -0.21 10.08 -15.66
C LEU A 100 1.07 9.84 -16.46
N GLN A 101 1.02 9.98 -17.77
CA GLN A 101 2.20 9.97 -18.63
C GLN A 101 3.03 11.26 -18.55
N ASN A 102 2.43 12.34 -18.01
CA ASN A 102 3.10 13.64 -17.84
C ASN A 102 2.91 14.20 -16.42
N LEU A 103 3.58 13.57 -15.45
CA LEU A 103 3.46 13.90 -14.03
C LEU A 103 3.94 15.32 -13.68
N ASP A 104 4.84 15.89 -14.47
CA ASP A 104 5.27 17.29 -14.29
C ASP A 104 4.12 18.26 -14.58
N ALA A 105 3.34 18.00 -15.63
CA ALA A 105 2.15 18.79 -15.95
C ALA A 105 1.05 18.59 -14.89
N VAL A 106 0.79 17.37 -14.46
CA VAL A 106 -0.13 17.05 -13.36
C VAL A 106 0.24 17.84 -12.09
N LYS A 107 1.51 17.81 -11.70
CA LYS A 107 2.00 18.56 -10.54
C LYS A 107 1.76 20.08 -10.68
N ALA A 108 2.05 20.63 -11.84
CA ALA A 108 1.84 22.05 -12.10
C ALA A 108 0.35 22.46 -12.03
N GLN A 109 -0.56 21.62 -12.55
CA GLN A 109 -2.00 21.84 -12.44
C GLN A 109 -2.47 21.77 -10.98
N ILE A 110 -2.03 20.77 -10.21
CA ILE A 110 -2.38 20.65 -8.79
C ILE A 110 -1.85 21.87 -7.99
N GLN A 111 -0.66 22.37 -8.31
CA GLN A 111 -0.10 23.56 -7.67
C GLN A 111 -0.92 24.84 -7.91
N ALA A 112 -1.66 24.91 -9.00
CA ALA A 112 -2.54 26.04 -9.32
C ALA A 112 -3.89 25.98 -8.58
N LEU A 113 -4.24 24.83 -7.96
CA LEU A 113 -5.50 24.69 -7.23
C LEU A 113 -5.47 25.45 -5.90
N PRO A 114 -6.64 25.89 -5.40
CA PRO A 114 -6.76 26.42 -4.04
C PRO A 114 -6.28 25.41 -3.00
N LEU A 115 -5.68 25.90 -1.91
CA LEU A 115 -5.25 25.05 -0.79
C LEU A 115 -6.43 24.25 -0.22
N GLY A 116 -6.17 22.99 0.09
CA GLY A 116 -7.19 22.09 0.64
C GLY A 116 -8.10 21.45 -0.40
N THR A 117 -7.89 21.72 -1.70
CA THR A 117 -8.68 21.07 -2.77
C THR A 117 -8.40 19.57 -2.80
N PRO A 118 -9.45 18.72 -2.77
CA PRO A 118 -9.27 17.26 -2.92
C PRO A 118 -8.73 16.88 -4.29
N VAL A 119 -7.76 15.97 -4.31
CA VAL A 119 -7.18 15.43 -5.56
C VAL A 119 -7.13 13.91 -5.49
N MET A 120 -7.71 13.25 -6.50
CA MET A 120 -7.70 11.80 -6.63
C MET A 120 -6.75 11.38 -7.75
N ILE A 121 -5.93 10.36 -7.47
CA ILE A 121 -4.93 9.82 -8.39
C ILE A 121 -5.02 8.30 -8.42
N ASP A 122 -4.99 7.73 -9.62
CA ASP A 122 -4.86 6.28 -9.80
C ASP A 122 -3.45 5.83 -9.43
N VAL A 123 -3.34 4.74 -8.64
CA VAL A 123 -2.05 4.26 -8.12
C VAL A 123 -1.70 2.84 -8.57
N LYS A 124 -2.61 2.14 -9.24
CA LYS A 124 -2.40 0.78 -9.74
C LYS A 124 -3.30 0.51 -10.94
N SER A 125 -2.85 -0.31 -11.88
CA SER A 125 -3.65 -0.77 -13.03
C SER A 125 -4.42 -2.05 -12.73
N ILE A 126 -5.41 -2.40 -13.59
CA ILE A 126 -6.10 -3.69 -13.60
C ILE A 126 -5.17 -4.88 -13.87
N HIS A 127 -4.01 -4.62 -14.49
CA HIS A 127 -3.00 -5.65 -14.72
C HIS A 127 -2.10 -5.90 -13.51
N GLY A 128 -2.36 -5.23 -12.37
CA GLY A 128 -1.59 -5.38 -11.13
C GLY A 128 -0.28 -4.60 -11.10
N ALA A 129 -0.04 -3.73 -12.08
CA ALA A 129 1.15 -2.88 -12.10
C ALA A 129 0.94 -1.64 -11.24
N PHE A 130 1.81 -1.44 -10.26
CA PHE A 130 1.81 -0.26 -9.39
C PHE A 130 2.46 0.92 -10.10
N TYR A 131 1.90 2.11 -9.91
CA TYR A 131 2.41 3.36 -10.46
C TYR A 131 3.42 4.04 -9.55
N TYR A 132 3.63 3.50 -8.34
CA TYR A 132 4.59 3.95 -7.34
C TYR A 132 5.44 2.78 -6.82
N SER A 133 6.49 3.05 -6.04
CA SER A 133 7.36 2.03 -5.43
C SER A 133 6.67 1.36 -4.24
N SER A 134 5.77 0.43 -4.51
CA SER A 134 5.08 -0.34 -3.47
C SER A 134 6.00 -1.39 -2.85
N SER A 135 5.84 -1.65 -1.55
CA SER A 135 6.46 -2.77 -0.84
C SER A 135 5.64 -4.06 -0.92
N VAL A 136 4.39 -3.97 -1.39
CA VAL A 136 3.45 -5.11 -1.46
C VAL A 136 3.71 -6.01 -2.66
N SER A 137 4.20 -5.43 -3.77
CA SER A 137 4.47 -6.16 -5.02
C SER A 137 5.60 -5.50 -5.78
N ASP A 138 6.39 -6.29 -6.50
CA ASP A 138 7.44 -5.82 -7.40
C ASP A 138 6.93 -5.44 -8.81
N ALA A 139 5.64 -5.67 -9.10
CA ALA A 139 5.03 -5.34 -10.38
C ALA A 139 4.93 -3.81 -10.54
N ARG A 140 5.74 -3.24 -11.41
CA ARG A 140 5.79 -1.79 -11.68
C ARG A 140 5.22 -1.49 -13.05
N SER A 141 4.60 -0.32 -13.17
CA SER A 141 4.17 0.20 -14.46
C SER A 141 5.34 0.48 -15.39
N THR A 142 5.13 0.21 -16.68
CA THR A 142 6.03 0.63 -17.75
C THR A 142 5.50 1.86 -18.49
N GLN A 143 4.29 2.28 -18.20
CA GLN A 143 3.62 3.42 -18.86
C GLN A 143 3.70 4.70 -18.00
N VAL A 144 3.78 4.55 -16.68
CA VAL A 144 3.93 5.65 -15.73
C VAL A 144 5.36 5.62 -15.19
N ASP A 145 6.02 6.77 -15.15
CA ASP A 145 7.34 6.92 -14.52
C ASP A 145 7.18 6.81 -13.00
N VAL A 146 7.52 5.64 -12.48
CA VAL A 146 7.37 5.30 -11.06
C VAL A 146 8.17 6.23 -10.16
N ALA A 147 9.40 6.62 -10.56
CA ALA A 147 10.23 7.51 -9.76
C ALA A 147 9.63 8.92 -9.66
N LYS A 148 9.11 9.44 -10.77
CA LYS A 148 8.39 10.73 -10.77
C LYS A 148 7.07 10.65 -10.00
N MET A 149 6.39 9.51 -10.04
CA MET A 149 5.18 9.31 -9.23
C MET A 149 5.52 9.34 -7.73
N ASP A 150 6.57 8.65 -7.30
CA ASP A 150 7.04 8.71 -5.91
C ASP A 150 7.38 10.13 -5.46
N GLU A 151 8.01 10.92 -6.34
CA GLU A 151 8.27 12.34 -6.07
C GLU A 151 6.98 13.16 -5.96
N LEU A 152 6.00 12.93 -6.85
CA LEU A 152 4.70 13.59 -6.81
C LEU A 152 3.96 13.25 -5.52
N LEU A 153 3.86 11.98 -5.14
CA LEU A 153 3.18 11.53 -3.92
C LEU A 153 3.87 12.07 -2.66
N SER A 154 5.21 12.04 -2.61
CA SER A 154 5.97 12.65 -1.51
C SER A 154 5.77 14.17 -1.43
N TRP A 155 5.58 14.84 -2.56
CA TRP A 155 5.27 16.27 -2.59
C TRP A 155 3.83 16.51 -2.11
N LEU A 156 2.83 15.76 -2.59
CA LEU A 156 1.43 15.87 -2.16
C LEU A 156 1.26 15.75 -0.65
N ASN A 157 1.93 14.78 -0.03
CA ASN A 157 1.90 14.58 1.41
C ASN A 157 2.41 15.78 2.23
N LYS A 158 3.24 16.64 1.62
CA LYS A 158 3.76 17.88 2.26
C LYS A 158 2.86 19.09 2.03
N GLN A 159 1.86 18.96 1.18
CA GLN A 159 0.91 20.02 0.89
C GLN A 159 -0.33 19.86 1.77
N ASN A 160 -1.05 20.94 1.99
CA ASN A 160 -2.37 20.88 2.61
C ASN A 160 -3.43 20.55 1.55
N ILE A 161 -3.36 19.34 1.01
CA ILE A 161 -4.25 18.78 -0.02
C ILE A 161 -4.90 17.54 0.57
N TYR A 162 -6.20 17.36 0.36
CA TYR A 162 -6.86 16.11 0.66
C TYR A 162 -6.55 15.10 -0.45
N ALA A 163 -5.60 14.21 -0.19
CA ALA A 163 -5.09 13.27 -1.19
C ALA A 163 -5.90 11.96 -1.18
N ILE A 164 -6.39 11.57 -2.35
CA ILE A 164 -7.21 10.38 -2.55
C ILE A 164 -6.49 9.44 -3.51
N ALA A 165 -6.21 8.21 -3.10
CA ALA A 165 -5.69 7.16 -3.97
C ALA A 165 -6.85 6.29 -4.49
N LYS A 166 -6.87 6.01 -5.79
CA LYS A 166 -7.84 5.10 -6.39
C LYS A 166 -7.13 3.91 -7.03
N PHE A 167 -7.67 2.70 -6.86
CA PHE A 167 -7.15 1.51 -7.54
C PHE A 167 -8.22 0.42 -7.70
N PRO A 168 -8.10 -0.44 -8.76
CA PRO A 168 -8.93 -1.61 -8.94
C PRO A 168 -8.64 -2.64 -7.84
N ALA A 169 -9.68 -3.01 -7.06
CA ALA A 169 -9.54 -3.85 -5.89
C ALA A 169 -9.58 -5.35 -6.21
N LEU A 170 -10.67 -5.80 -6.83
CA LEU A 170 -10.91 -7.22 -7.08
C LEU A 170 -10.54 -7.64 -8.51
N ARG A 171 -10.03 -6.74 -9.32
CA ARG A 171 -9.58 -6.98 -10.68
C ARG A 171 -8.07 -6.79 -10.77
N ASP A 172 -7.33 -7.90 -10.86
CA ASP A 172 -5.86 -7.88 -10.84
C ASP A 172 -5.28 -9.09 -11.58
N TYR A 173 -4.65 -8.83 -12.73
CA TYR A 173 -4.03 -9.90 -13.52
C TYR A 173 -2.84 -10.53 -12.79
N THR A 174 -1.92 -9.72 -12.29
CA THR A 174 -0.64 -10.20 -11.72
C THR A 174 -0.86 -10.96 -10.41
N TYR A 175 -1.70 -10.44 -9.52
CA TYR A 175 -2.00 -11.11 -8.27
C TYR A 175 -2.78 -12.42 -8.52
N GLY A 176 -3.83 -12.37 -9.35
CA GLY A 176 -4.63 -13.55 -9.69
C GLY A 176 -3.81 -14.67 -10.32
N LEU A 177 -2.89 -14.34 -11.24
CA LEU A 177 -1.99 -15.31 -11.86
C LEU A 177 -1.10 -16.03 -10.82
N ASN A 178 -0.61 -15.31 -9.83
CA ASN A 178 0.34 -15.84 -8.85
C ASN A 178 -0.35 -16.46 -7.62
N HIS A 179 -1.65 -16.17 -7.39
CA HIS A 179 -2.41 -16.59 -6.21
C HIS A 179 -3.74 -17.23 -6.63
N VAL A 180 -3.66 -18.29 -7.41
CA VAL A 180 -4.83 -19.01 -7.97
C VAL A 180 -5.92 -19.35 -6.93
N PRO A 181 -5.61 -19.76 -5.67
CA PRO A 181 -6.63 -20.02 -4.67
C PRO A 181 -7.46 -18.81 -4.26
N ASP A 182 -6.95 -17.59 -4.47
CA ASP A 182 -7.59 -16.34 -4.10
C ASP A 182 -8.48 -15.76 -5.21
N GLY A 183 -8.44 -16.35 -6.39
CA GLY A 183 -9.19 -15.87 -7.55
C GLY A 183 -10.59 -16.46 -7.67
N VAL A 184 -11.42 -15.77 -8.44
CA VAL A 184 -12.73 -16.27 -8.88
C VAL A 184 -12.52 -17.34 -9.96
N HIS A 185 -13.08 -18.53 -9.73
CA HIS A 185 -12.94 -19.66 -10.66
C HIS A 185 -14.03 -19.65 -11.73
N HIS A 186 -13.70 -20.20 -12.88
CA HIS A 186 -14.67 -20.44 -13.95
C HIS A 186 -15.68 -21.51 -13.53
N SER A 187 -16.93 -21.41 -13.98
CA SER A 187 -18.01 -22.32 -13.62
C SER A 187 -17.77 -23.78 -14.04
N SER A 188 -16.97 -24.02 -15.09
CA SER A 188 -16.55 -25.37 -15.48
C SER A 188 -15.48 -25.98 -14.56
N GLY A 189 -14.92 -25.19 -13.63
CA GLY A 189 -13.90 -25.62 -12.67
C GLY A 189 -12.47 -25.69 -13.24
N GLY A 190 -11.50 -25.78 -12.34
CA GLY A 190 -10.11 -26.08 -12.67
C GLY A 190 -9.22 -24.89 -13.08
N TYR A 191 -9.78 -23.74 -13.49
CA TYR A 191 -9.01 -22.55 -13.83
C TYR A 191 -9.71 -21.25 -13.39
N LEU A 192 -8.97 -20.18 -13.32
CA LEU A 192 -9.50 -18.86 -12.97
C LEU A 192 -10.35 -18.28 -14.11
N TYR A 193 -11.38 -17.55 -13.71
CA TYR A 193 -12.12 -16.74 -14.65
C TYR A 193 -11.26 -15.56 -15.12
N GLN A 194 -11.22 -15.35 -16.41
CA GLN A 194 -10.58 -14.23 -17.07
C GLN A 194 -11.63 -13.44 -17.85
N ASP A 195 -11.64 -12.14 -17.70
CA ASP A 195 -12.57 -11.27 -18.42
C ASP A 195 -12.09 -10.95 -19.85
N ASP A 196 -12.86 -10.12 -20.56
CA ASP A 196 -12.59 -9.79 -21.97
C ASP A 196 -11.32 -8.92 -22.13
N ASP A 197 -10.87 -8.22 -21.08
CA ASP A 197 -9.60 -7.48 -21.05
C ASP A 197 -8.42 -8.37 -20.63
N GLY A 198 -8.65 -9.65 -20.45
CA GLY A 198 -7.64 -10.62 -20.05
C GLY A 198 -7.22 -10.55 -18.58
N CYS A 199 -8.02 -9.92 -17.72
CA CYS A 199 -7.72 -9.79 -16.30
C CYS A 199 -8.38 -10.89 -15.47
N TYR A 200 -7.74 -11.29 -14.39
CA TYR A 200 -8.32 -12.16 -13.37
C TYR A 200 -9.08 -11.35 -12.35
N TRP A 201 -10.04 -12.00 -11.71
CA TRP A 201 -10.84 -11.44 -10.64
C TRP A 201 -10.57 -12.15 -9.33
N LEU A 202 -10.40 -11.39 -8.25
CA LEU A 202 -10.11 -11.89 -6.92
C LEU A 202 -11.41 -12.16 -6.17
N HIS A 203 -11.40 -13.22 -5.35
CA HIS A 203 -12.57 -13.56 -4.55
C HIS A 203 -12.58 -12.74 -3.26
N PRO A 204 -13.61 -11.91 -2.99
CA PRO A 204 -13.61 -10.99 -1.85
C PRO A 204 -13.52 -11.68 -0.49
N ALA A 205 -14.05 -12.90 -0.36
CA ALA A 205 -14.00 -13.66 0.88
C ALA A 205 -12.70 -14.48 1.06
N SER A 206 -11.76 -14.44 0.09
CA SER A 206 -10.45 -15.09 0.28
C SER A 206 -9.61 -14.30 1.28
N GLN A 207 -8.99 -15.03 2.22
CA GLN A 207 -8.08 -14.44 3.20
C GLN A 207 -6.85 -13.81 2.53
N GLY A 208 -6.36 -14.42 1.43
CA GLY A 208 -5.25 -13.86 0.65
C GLY A 208 -5.62 -12.53 0.01
N THR A 209 -6.80 -12.45 -0.63
CA THR A 209 -7.34 -11.19 -1.20
C THR A 209 -7.47 -10.10 -0.13
N LEU A 210 -8.08 -10.41 1.01
CA LEU A 210 -8.25 -9.45 2.11
C LEU A 210 -6.90 -8.96 2.65
N SER A 211 -5.95 -9.87 2.82
CA SER A 211 -4.60 -9.52 3.27
C SER A 211 -3.88 -8.62 2.26
N PHE A 212 -3.97 -8.94 0.97
CA PHE A 212 -3.37 -8.16 -0.10
C PHE A 212 -3.94 -6.74 -0.16
N LEU A 213 -5.27 -6.60 -0.17
CA LEU A 213 -5.92 -5.29 -0.17
C LEU A 213 -5.58 -4.49 1.09
N THR A 214 -5.60 -5.14 2.27
CA THR A 214 -5.24 -4.50 3.54
C THR A 214 -3.83 -3.94 3.51
N GLN A 215 -2.86 -4.68 2.96
CA GLN A 215 -1.47 -4.22 2.85
C GLN A 215 -1.35 -2.98 1.96
N ILE A 216 -2.00 -2.98 0.78
CA ILE A 216 -1.99 -1.82 -0.12
C ILE A 216 -2.62 -0.60 0.56
N ILE A 217 -3.79 -0.76 1.18
CA ILE A 217 -4.52 0.34 1.82
C ILE A 217 -3.70 0.94 2.97
N ILE A 218 -3.09 0.09 3.82
CA ILE A 218 -2.24 0.55 4.92
C ILE A 218 -0.98 1.24 4.38
N GLU A 219 -0.36 0.72 3.32
CA GLU A 219 0.79 1.36 2.67
C GLU A 219 0.43 2.77 2.19
N LEU A 220 -0.67 2.94 1.45
CA LEU A 220 -1.14 4.23 0.95
C LEU A 220 -1.47 5.20 2.11
N ARG A 221 -2.13 4.72 3.16
CA ARG A 221 -2.35 5.51 4.37
C ARG A 221 -1.03 6.00 5.00
N ASN A 222 -0.03 5.13 5.10
CA ASN A 222 1.28 5.48 5.65
C ASN A 222 2.07 6.44 4.74
N MET A 223 1.78 6.45 3.44
CA MET A 223 2.30 7.43 2.48
C MET A 223 1.63 8.80 2.61
N GLY A 224 0.58 8.94 3.43
CA GLY A 224 -0.07 10.22 3.73
C GLY A 224 -1.31 10.51 2.91
N PHE A 225 -1.91 9.51 2.26
CA PHE A 225 -3.24 9.66 1.69
C PHE A 225 -4.30 9.78 2.79
N ASP A 226 -5.30 10.61 2.56
CA ASP A 226 -6.44 10.82 3.46
C ASP A 226 -7.59 9.84 3.18
N GLU A 227 -7.64 9.33 1.96
CA GLU A 227 -8.70 8.42 1.50
C GLU A 227 -8.16 7.45 0.44
N VAL A 228 -8.67 6.22 0.47
CA VAL A 228 -8.50 5.23 -0.60
C VAL A 228 -9.86 4.88 -1.17
N VAL A 229 -9.97 4.85 -2.49
CA VAL A 229 -11.15 4.46 -3.23
C VAL A 229 -10.91 3.14 -3.95
N LEU A 230 -11.71 2.14 -3.62
CA LEU A 230 -11.68 0.84 -4.25
C LEU A 230 -12.59 0.83 -5.49
N GLU A 231 -11.98 0.77 -6.67
CA GLU A 231 -12.63 0.54 -7.95
C GLU A 231 -12.75 -0.96 -8.22
N ASP A 232 -13.64 -1.38 -9.12
CA ASP A 232 -13.89 -2.80 -9.44
C ASP A 232 -14.14 -3.67 -8.18
N TYR A 233 -14.79 -3.11 -7.16
CA TYR A 233 -15.16 -3.84 -5.96
C TYR A 233 -16.51 -4.56 -6.18
N CYS A 234 -16.47 -5.57 -7.05
CA CYS A 234 -17.64 -6.36 -7.44
C CYS A 234 -17.20 -7.74 -7.95
N PHE A 235 -18.16 -8.62 -8.16
CA PHE A 235 -17.96 -9.82 -8.97
C PHE A 235 -18.06 -9.49 -10.46
N PRO A 236 -17.44 -10.29 -11.34
CA PRO A 236 -17.62 -10.16 -12.79
C PRO A 236 -19.11 -10.22 -13.18
N GLN A 237 -19.49 -9.43 -14.17
CA GLN A 237 -20.90 -9.39 -14.64
C GLN A 237 -21.36 -10.70 -15.31
N ASN A 238 -20.46 -11.46 -15.90
CA ASN A 238 -20.76 -12.75 -16.56
C ASN A 238 -21.02 -13.87 -15.54
N THR A 239 -22.18 -13.81 -14.89
CA THR A 239 -22.55 -14.66 -13.75
C THR A 239 -22.56 -16.15 -14.07
N ASP A 240 -22.88 -16.54 -15.31
CA ASP A 240 -22.95 -17.94 -15.76
C ASP A 240 -21.57 -18.57 -15.97
N LYS A 241 -20.54 -17.74 -16.14
CA LYS A 241 -19.17 -18.19 -16.37
C LYS A 241 -18.34 -18.32 -15.10
N ILE A 242 -18.86 -17.91 -13.95
CA ILE A 242 -18.10 -17.94 -12.69
C ILE A 242 -18.74 -18.85 -11.66
N LYS A 243 -17.89 -19.47 -10.84
CA LYS A 243 -18.30 -20.25 -9.67
C LYS A 243 -18.11 -19.43 -8.41
N VAL A 244 -19.21 -19.11 -7.73
CA VAL A 244 -19.19 -18.41 -6.44
C VAL A 244 -20.15 -19.16 -5.52
N ASP A 245 -19.63 -19.60 -4.38
CA ASP A 245 -20.41 -20.28 -3.34
C ASP A 245 -20.92 -19.22 -2.34
N GLY A 246 -22.24 -18.99 -2.30
CA GLY A 246 -22.89 -18.03 -1.40
C GLY A 246 -23.50 -16.82 -2.12
N ASP A 247 -24.10 -15.95 -1.33
CA ASP A 247 -24.69 -14.70 -1.82
C ASP A 247 -23.58 -13.66 -2.08
N ARG A 248 -23.52 -13.17 -3.31
CA ARG A 248 -22.45 -12.24 -3.75
C ARG A 248 -22.46 -10.93 -3.00
N LYS A 249 -23.65 -10.39 -2.76
CA LYS A 249 -23.82 -9.13 -2.03
C LYS A 249 -23.36 -9.29 -0.56
N GLU A 250 -23.73 -10.39 0.06
CA GLU A 250 -23.31 -10.71 1.42
C GLU A 250 -21.78 -10.87 1.51
N LEU A 251 -21.16 -11.60 0.58
CA LEU A 251 -19.70 -11.79 0.52
C LEU A 251 -18.97 -10.46 0.36
N LEU A 252 -19.41 -9.58 -0.55
CA LEU A 252 -18.84 -8.25 -0.75
C LEU A 252 -19.00 -7.37 0.50
N THR A 253 -20.21 -7.35 1.07
CA THR A 253 -20.50 -6.52 2.26
C THR A 253 -19.66 -6.95 3.46
N LYS A 254 -19.53 -8.27 3.70
CA LYS A 254 -18.71 -8.81 4.78
C LYS A 254 -17.24 -8.46 4.62
N ALA A 255 -16.71 -8.68 3.41
CA ALA A 255 -15.33 -8.34 3.09
C ALA A 255 -15.04 -6.84 3.24
N ALA A 256 -15.97 -5.98 2.79
CA ALA A 256 -15.85 -4.53 2.97
C ALA A 256 -15.87 -4.13 4.45
N ALA A 257 -16.70 -4.75 5.27
CA ALA A 257 -16.72 -4.49 6.71
C ALA A 257 -15.40 -4.89 7.39
N GLU A 258 -14.81 -6.00 6.99
CA GLU A 258 -13.47 -6.42 7.47
C GLU A 258 -12.39 -5.42 7.06
N LEU A 259 -12.39 -4.98 5.80
CA LEU A 259 -11.43 -3.97 5.30
C LEU A 259 -11.60 -2.62 6.01
N LEU A 260 -12.84 -2.14 6.18
CA LEU A 260 -13.12 -0.90 6.92
C LEU A 260 -12.62 -0.99 8.36
N LYS A 261 -12.91 -2.10 9.05
CA LYS A 261 -12.46 -2.33 10.42
C LYS A 261 -10.93 -2.36 10.54
N ALA A 262 -10.25 -2.94 9.55
CA ALA A 262 -8.78 -3.07 9.57
C ALA A 262 -8.05 -1.78 9.18
N CYS A 263 -8.61 -0.99 8.26
CA CYS A 263 -7.91 0.07 7.58
C CYS A 263 -8.40 1.48 7.92
N ALA A 264 -9.72 1.69 8.07
CA ALA A 264 -10.27 3.02 8.33
C ALA A 264 -9.90 3.50 9.75
N THR A 265 -9.68 4.82 9.86
CA THR A 265 -9.40 5.47 11.16
C THR A 265 -10.23 6.74 11.29
N SER A 266 -10.11 7.46 12.38
CA SER A 266 -10.77 8.77 12.56
C SER A 266 -10.33 9.82 11.52
N ARG A 267 -9.20 9.62 10.84
CA ARG A 267 -8.63 10.55 9.86
C ARG A 267 -8.49 9.98 8.45
N PHE A 268 -8.63 8.67 8.28
CA PHE A 268 -8.47 7.99 7.00
C PHE A 268 -9.75 7.30 6.59
N ALA A 269 -10.25 7.58 5.39
CA ALA A 269 -11.45 6.98 4.82
C ALA A 269 -11.11 5.84 3.86
N LEU A 270 -11.95 4.80 3.87
CA LEU A 270 -11.93 3.74 2.87
C LEU A 270 -13.25 3.74 2.12
N SER A 271 -13.20 4.06 0.85
CA SER A 271 -14.36 4.34 0.01
C SER A 271 -14.43 3.40 -1.18
N PHE A 272 -15.55 3.40 -1.88
CA PHE A 272 -15.83 2.45 -2.95
C PHE A 272 -16.46 3.14 -4.15
N VAL A 273 -16.17 2.64 -5.34
CA VAL A 273 -16.92 3.00 -6.55
C VAL A 273 -18.22 2.17 -6.58
N LYS A 274 -19.34 2.80 -6.88
CA LYS A 274 -20.66 2.17 -6.96
C LYS A 274 -20.69 1.07 -7.99
N THR A 275 -21.12 -0.10 -7.57
CA THR A 275 -21.48 -1.23 -8.43
C THR A 275 -22.93 -1.66 -8.16
N GLU A 276 -23.52 -2.46 -9.05
CA GLU A 276 -24.94 -2.83 -8.95
C GLU A 276 -25.26 -3.66 -7.70
N ASP A 277 -24.34 -4.55 -7.32
CA ASP A 277 -24.57 -5.53 -6.25
C ASP A 277 -23.98 -5.15 -4.89
N PHE A 278 -23.52 -3.91 -4.73
CA PHE A 278 -22.81 -3.52 -3.51
C PHE A 278 -23.32 -2.22 -2.91
N THR A 279 -23.52 -2.24 -1.59
CA THR A 279 -23.73 -1.04 -0.76
C THR A 279 -22.67 -1.06 0.34
N PRO A 280 -21.91 0.02 0.52
CA PRO A 280 -20.90 0.09 1.57
C PRO A 280 -21.53 -0.13 2.96
N PRO A 281 -20.89 -0.90 3.84
CA PRO A 281 -21.32 -0.97 5.23
C PRO A 281 -21.09 0.36 5.94
N GLU A 282 -21.72 0.53 7.11
CA GLU A 282 -21.49 1.71 7.95
C GLU A 282 -20.02 1.88 8.32
N GLY A 283 -19.54 3.12 8.25
CA GLY A 283 -18.15 3.45 8.55
C GLY A 283 -17.73 4.79 7.95
N ARG A 284 -16.44 5.12 8.10
CA ARG A 284 -15.84 6.29 7.46
C ARG A 284 -15.57 5.99 5.98
N SER A 285 -16.60 6.16 5.17
CA SER A 285 -16.63 5.73 3.78
C SER A 285 -17.48 6.66 2.93
N ARG A 286 -17.11 6.80 1.66
CA ARG A 286 -17.90 7.44 0.62
C ARG A 286 -18.21 6.45 -0.51
N LEU A 287 -19.26 6.74 -1.25
CA LEU A 287 -19.64 6.02 -2.45
C LEU A 287 -19.42 6.92 -3.67
N TYR A 288 -18.53 6.50 -4.56
CA TYR A 288 -18.20 7.23 -5.79
C TYR A 288 -19.05 6.70 -6.95
N ILE A 289 -19.65 7.60 -7.71
CA ILE A 289 -20.52 7.27 -8.84
C ILE A 289 -20.02 7.95 -10.10
N THR A 290 -19.86 7.19 -11.18
CA THR A 290 -19.40 7.67 -12.48
C THR A 290 -20.55 7.73 -13.51
N GLY A 291 -20.44 8.59 -14.51
CA GLY A 291 -21.20 8.55 -15.76
C GLY A 291 -22.71 8.77 -15.60
N LYS A 292 -23.17 9.60 -14.66
CA LYS A 292 -24.60 9.89 -14.49
C LYS A 292 -25.00 11.23 -15.08
N ASP A 293 -26.23 11.27 -15.64
CA ASP A 293 -26.84 12.53 -16.04
C ASP A 293 -27.17 13.37 -14.79
N ALA A 294 -27.00 14.68 -14.91
CA ALA A 294 -27.37 15.60 -13.85
C ALA A 294 -28.87 15.56 -13.50
N ALA A 295 -29.74 15.19 -14.45
CA ALA A 295 -31.18 15.00 -14.19
C ALA A 295 -31.46 13.84 -13.26
N GLU A 296 -30.60 12.81 -13.24
CA GLU A 296 -30.76 11.61 -12.41
C GLU A 296 -30.08 11.74 -11.04
N ALA A 297 -29.29 12.79 -10.81
CA ALA A 297 -28.45 12.89 -9.59
C ALA A 297 -29.25 12.74 -8.29
N ALA A 298 -30.42 13.35 -8.19
CA ALA A 298 -31.28 13.27 -7.01
C ALA A 298 -31.85 11.87 -6.80
N GLN A 299 -32.26 11.20 -7.89
CA GLN A 299 -32.78 9.82 -7.83
C GLN A 299 -31.66 8.84 -7.45
N VAL A 300 -30.49 8.98 -8.07
CA VAL A 300 -29.30 8.18 -7.75
C VAL A 300 -28.90 8.34 -6.29
N ALA A 301 -28.99 9.56 -5.75
CA ALA A 301 -28.72 9.82 -4.35
C ALA A 301 -29.74 9.13 -3.41
N ALA A 302 -31.02 9.20 -3.75
CA ALA A 302 -32.08 8.52 -2.99
C ALA A 302 -31.91 6.99 -3.01
N ASP A 303 -31.53 6.43 -4.15
CA ASP A 303 -31.38 4.98 -4.35
C ASP A 303 -30.02 4.44 -3.87
N SER A 304 -29.09 5.31 -3.51
CA SER A 304 -27.72 4.91 -3.11
C SER A 304 -27.68 4.13 -1.79
N GLY A 305 -28.66 4.35 -0.91
CA GLY A 305 -28.68 3.77 0.43
C GLY A 305 -27.61 4.35 1.38
N VAL A 306 -26.92 5.42 0.97
CA VAL A 306 -25.84 6.05 1.74
C VAL A 306 -26.44 7.06 2.73
N ALA A 307 -26.00 7.01 3.98
CA ALA A 307 -26.34 8.04 4.97
C ALA A 307 -25.71 9.37 4.57
N ASP A 308 -26.45 10.48 4.68
CA ASP A 308 -26.02 11.82 4.29
C ASP A 308 -25.38 11.89 2.86
N PRO A 309 -26.19 11.72 1.80
CA PRO A 309 -25.69 11.70 0.44
C PRO A 309 -24.96 12.98 0.02
N ALA A 310 -25.25 14.13 0.66
CA ALA A 310 -24.56 15.39 0.36
C ALA A 310 -23.04 15.29 0.61
N ILE A 311 -22.65 14.52 1.60
CA ILE A 311 -21.25 14.35 2.03
C ILE A 311 -20.68 13.04 1.49
N ASN A 312 -21.43 11.95 1.68
CA ASN A 312 -20.90 10.60 1.48
C ASN A 312 -21.13 10.03 0.07
N LEU A 313 -21.86 10.75 -0.80
CA LEU A 313 -21.97 10.43 -2.21
C LEU A 313 -21.12 11.38 -3.04
N VAL A 314 -20.24 10.85 -3.88
CA VAL A 314 -19.32 11.62 -4.71
C VAL A 314 -19.60 11.34 -6.18
N PHE A 315 -19.96 12.36 -6.93
CA PHE A 315 -20.13 12.24 -8.38
C PHE A 315 -18.80 12.51 -9.10
N LEU A 316 -18.34 11.55 -9.89
CA LEU A 316 -17.23 11.70 -10.83
C LEU A 316 -17.84 12.12 -12.16
N THR A 317 -17.68 13.38 -12.56
CA THR A 317 -18.36 13.94 -13.74
C THR A 317 -17.56 15.06 -14.37
N GLU A 318 -17.59 15.13 -15.70
CA GLU A 318 -17.09 16.26 -16.49
C GLU A 318 -18.09 17.42 -16.54
N LEU A 319 -19.35 17.16 -16.15
CA LEU A 319 -20.43 18.13 -16.29
C LEU A 319 -20.35 19.22 -15.22
N HIS A 320 -20.47 20.49 -15.64
CA HIS A 320 -20.56 21.67 -14.77
C HIS A 320 -22.01 22.04 -14.45
N ASP A 321 -22.87 21.04 -14.21
CA ASP A 321 -24.27 21.27 -13.88
C ASP A 321 -24.45 21.52 -12.36
N THR A 322 -25.23 22.55 -12.03
CA THR A 322 -25.45 22.98 -10.64
C THR A 322 -26.21 21.95 -9.80
N ARG A 323 -26.92 21.01 -10.41
CA ARG A 323 -27.64 19.92 -9.72
C ARG A 323 -26.67 18.99 -8.96
N PHE A 324 -25.42 18.89 -9.39
CA PHE A 324 -24.41 18.16 -8.64
C PHE A 324 -23.87 18.91 -7.41
N ASN A 325 -24.02 20.23 -7.34
CA ASN A 325 -23.38 21.05 -6.30
C ASN A 325 -23.95 20.82 -4.90
N VAL A 326 -25.07 20.13 -4.75
CA VAL A 326 -25.62 19.70 -3.47
C VAL A 326 -24.95 18.44 -2.91
N TYR A 327 -24.11 17.80 -3.68
CA TYR A 327 -23.35 16.59 -3.35
C TYR A 327 -21.84 16.85 -3.39
N SER A 328 -21.05 15.89 -2.93
CA SER A 328 -19.62 15.90 -3.22
C SER A 328 -19.38 15.62 -4.71
N VAL A 329 -18.45 16.35 -5.31
CA VAL A 329 -18.16 16.27 -6.75
C VAL A 329 -16.67 16.25 -7.01
N MET A 330 -16.25 15.43 -7.96
CA MET A 330 -14.90 15.48 -8.51
C MET A 330 -14.97 15.57 -10.03
N ARG A 331 -14.11 16.42 -10.60
CA ARG A 331 -14.03 16.70 -12.05
C ARG A 331 -12.63 16.35 -12.58
N PRO A 332 -12.48 16.15 -13.89
CA PRO A 332 -11.14 15.97 -14.46
C PRO A 332 -10.24 17.15 -14.10
N LEU A 333 -9.00 16.89 -13.75
CA LEU A 333 -8.00 17.92 -13.44
C LEU A 333 -7.70 18.77 -14.67
N SER A 334 -7.71 18.19 -15.87
CA SER A 334 -7.53 18.84 -17.16
C SER A 334 -8.58 19.93 -17.45
N GLY A 335 -9.74 19.89 -16.80
CA GLY A 335 -10.82 20.87 -16.90
C GLY A 335 -10.85 21.94 -15.79
N ALA A 336 -9.81 22.01 -14.96
CA ALA A 336 -9.76 22.91 -13.79
C ALA A 336 -9.50 24.40 -14.11
N HIS A 337 -9.40 24.78 -15.41
CA HIS A 337 -9.08 26.14 -15.88
C HIS A 337 -10.26 26.86 -16.50
#